data_0d7326fbd592b728410a3f64af7a1d1f
#
_entry.id   0d7326fbd592b728410a3f64af7a1d1f
#
_cell.length_a   1.000
_cell.length_b   1.000
_cell.length_c   1.000
_cell.angle_alpha   90.00
_cell.angle_beta   90.00
_cell.angle_gamma   90.00
#
_symmetry.space_group_name_H-M   'P 1'
#
loop_
_entity.id
_entity.type
_entity.pdbx_description
1 polymer ?
#
loop_
_entity_poly.entity_id
_entity_poly.type
_entity_poly.pdbx_seq_one_letter_code
_entity_poly.pdbx_strand_id
1 'polypeptide(L)'
;MIVLKNISKVFTPGKLSITAVDNVNLMVEQGQIYGIIGYSGAGKSTLIRLLNGLEKPTVGSVTINGHDISAATGESLRQARLKISMVFQHFNLLWSRTVSENIAFSMQIAGAPKAKIKARVAELIDLVGLTGRENAYPSQLSGGQKQRVGIARALANNPDVLLCDEATSALDPQTTDQILDLLLDIN
;
A
#
# COMPACT_ATOMS: atom_id res chain seq x y z
N MET A 1 9.03 -10.89 6.33
CA MET A 1 8.40 -12.18 5.97
C MET A 1 6.89 -12.09 6.18
N ILE A 2 6.09 -12.48 5.19
CA ILE A 2 4.62 -12.55 5.25
C ILE A 2 4.21 -14.02 5.25
N VAL A 3 3.31 -14.42 6.13
CA VAL A 3 2.78 -15.79 6.20
C VAL A 3 1.26 -15.76 6.29
N LEU A 4 0.61 -16.44 5.36
CA LEU A 4 -0.83 -16.70 5.34
C LEU A 4 -1.05 -18.18 5.62
N LYS A 5 -1.91 -18.50 6.59
CA LYS A 5 -2.24 -19.88 6.95
C LYS A 5 -3.75 -20.10 6.86
N ASN A 6 -4.18 -20.94 5.90
CA ASN A 6 -5.57 -21.35 5.68
C ASN A 6 -6.54 -20.17 5.62
N ILE A 7 -6.14 -19.09 4.94
CA ILE A 7 -6.91 -17.86 4.89
C ILE A 7 -8.15 -18.06 4.03
N SER A 8 -9.31 -17.82 4.63
CA SER A 8 -10.58 -17.69 3.92
C SER A 8 -11.30 -16.42 4.33
N LYS A 9 -11.95 -15.77 3.36
CA LYS A 9 -12.82 -14.62 3.58
C LYS A 9 -14.15 -14.83 2.90
N VAL A 10 -15.20 -14.82 3.71
CA VAL A 10 -16.59 -14.91 3.27
C VAL A 10 -17.29 -13.60 3.63
N PHE A 11 -17.95 -13.00 2.66
CA PHE A 11 -18.85 -11.87 2.87
C PHE A 11 -20.28 -12.38 2.87
N THR A 12 -21.11 -11.85 3.77
CA THR A 12 -22.53 -12.23 3.90
C THR A 12 -23.44 -11.00 3.73
N PRO A 13 -23.57 -10.44 2.50
CA PRO A 13 -24.50 -9.35 2.25
C PRO A 13 -25.94 -9.87 2.29
N GLY A 14 -26.68 -9.56 3.34
CA GLY A 14 -28.05 -10.05 3.55
C GLY A 14 -28.11 -11.57 3.72
N LYS A 15 -28.78 -12.29 2.81
CA LYS A 15 -28.91 -13.77 2.83
C LYS A 15 -27.89 -14.47 1.92
N LEU A 16 -27.10 -13.74 1.14
CA LEU A 16 -26.11 -14.31 0.23
C LEU A 16 -24.79 -14.51 0.96
N SER A 17 -24.08 -15.59 0.62
CA SER A 17 -22.73 -15.86 1.08
C SER A 17 -21.80 -15.88 -0.13
N ILE A 18 -20.76 -15.03 -0.11
CA ILE A 18 -19.79 -14.89 -1.19
C ILE A 18 -18.42 -15.19 -0.63
N THR A 19 -17.82 -16.30 -1.05
CA THR A 19 -16.42 -16.63 -0.72
C THR A 19 -15.50 -15.85 -1.66
N ALA A 20 -14.82 -14.84 -1.14
CA ALA A 20 -13.91 -14.00 -1.91
C ALA A 20 -12.46 -14.53 -1.90
N VAL A 21 -12.06 -15.22 -0.83
CA VAL A 21 -10.76 -15.90 -0.69
C VAL A 21 -11.05 -17.25 -0.03
N ASP A 22 -10.47 -18.33 -0.55
CA ASP A 22 -10.72 -19.67 -0.06
C ASP A 22 -9.43 -20.44 0.17
N ASN A 23 -9.18 -20.79 1.44
CA ASN A 23 -8.09 -21.65 1.93
C ASN A 23 -6.70 -21.33 1.36
N VAL A 24 -6.35 -20.02 1.28
CA VAL A 24 -5.07 -19.58 0.75
C VAL A 24 -3.97 -19.79 1.78
N ASN A 25 -2.89 -20.43 1.34
CA ASN A 25 -1.64 -20.56 2.07
C ASN A 25 -0.53 -19.91 1.24
N LEU A 26 0.25 -18.99 1.85
CA LEU A 26 1.29 -18.25 1.16
C LEU A 26 2.39 -17.88 2.14
N MET A 27 3.63 -17.96 1.67
CA MET A 27 4.78 -17.39 2.37
C MET A 27 5.56 -16.52 1.39
N VAL A 28 5.85 -15.27 1.81
CA VAL A 28 6.71 -14.33 1.08
C VAL A 28 7.87 -13.97 1.99
N GLU A 29 9.08 -14.20 1.53
CA GLU A 29 10.29 -13.90 2.27
C GLU A 29 10.65 -12.42 2.20
N GLN A 30 11.56 -11.97 3.04
CA GLN A 30 12.06 -10.60 3.02
C GLN A 30 12.86 -10.35 1.72
N GLY A 31 12.67 -9.18 1.12
CA GLY A 31 13.31 -8.80 -0.13
C GLY A 31 12.72 -9.48 -1.38
N GLN A 32 11.61 -10.21 -1.24
CA GLN A 32 10.89 -10.77 -2.39
C GLN A 32 9.85 -9.80 -2.94
N ILE A 33 9.80 -9.70 -4.28
CA ILE A 33 8.66 -9.14 -5.00
C ILE A 33 7.76 -10.30 -5.40
N TYR A 34 6.52 -10.30 -4.92
CA TYR A 34 5.55 -11.35 -5.17
C TYR A 34 4.35 -10.83 -5.96
N GLY A 35 4.13 -11.37 -7.15
CA GLY A 35 3.01 -11.00 -8.02
C GLY A 35 1.79 -11.90 -7.82
N ILE A 36 0.61 -11.28 -7.63
CA ILE A 36 -0.68 -11.96 -7.54
C ILE A 36 -1.46 -11.66 -8.82
N ILE A 37 -1.67 -12.69 -9.65
CA ILE A 37 -2.39 -12.60 -10.92
C ILE A 37 -3.73 -13.33 -10.85
N GLY A 38 -4.69 -12.87 -11.63
CA GLY A 38 -6.03 -13.48 -11.70
C GLY A 38 -7.03 -12.53 -12.37
N TYR A 39 -8.16 -13.08 -12.78
CA TYR A 39 -9.25 -12.31 -13.41
C TYR A 39 -9.83 -11.25 -12.47
N SER A 40 -10.55 -10.27 -13.04
CA SER A 40 -11.36 -9.35 -12.23
C SER A 40 -12.35 -10.14 -11.36
N GLY A 41 -12.47 -9.75 -10.09
CA GLY A 41 -13.32 -10.47 -9.12
C GLY A 41 -12.69 -11.73 -8.49
N ALA A 42 -11.46 -12.13 -8.86
CA ALA A 42 -10.79 -13.31 -8.29
C ALA A 42 -10.34 -13.17 -6.81
N GLY A 43 -10.67 -12.05 -6.15
CA GLY A 43 -10.35 -11.84 -4.73
C GLY A 43 -9.00 -11.17 -4.45
N LYS A 44 -8.22 -10.75 -5.46
CA LYS A 44 -6.88 -10.13 -5.31
C LYS A 44 -6.88 -8.96 -4.31
N SER A 45 -7.73 -7.96 -4.54
CA SER A 45 -7.83 -6.79 -3.65
C SER A 45 -8.35 -7.17 -2.25
N THR A 46 -9.18 -8.21 -2.13
CA THR A 46 -9.61 -8.74 -0.83
C THR A 46 -8.41 -9.33 -0.09
N LEU A 47 -7.58 -10.12 -0.77
CA LEU A 47 -6.37 -10.71 -0.19
C LEU A 47 -5.40 -9.62 0.29
N ILE A 48 -5.16 -8.58 -0.52
CA ILE A 48 -4.34 -7.42 -0.14
C ILE A 48 -4.92 -6.70 1.09
N ARG A 49 -6.25 -6.55 1.18
CA ARG A 49 -6.91 -5.93 2.34
C ARG A 49 -6.84 -6.77 3.60
N LEU A 50 -6.74 -8.08 3.48
CA LEU A 50 -6.46 -8.97 4.62
C LEU A 50 -5.03 -8.76 5.14
N LEU A 51 -4.05 -8.56 4.24
CA LEU A 51 -2.64 -8.33 4.61
C LEU A 51 -2.44 -7.04 5.41
N ASN A 52 -3.16 -5.96 5.11
CA ASN A 52 -3.05 -4.69 5.85
C ASN A 52 -4.08 -4.55 6.98
N GLY A 53 -4.86 -5.60 7.25
CA GLY A 53 -5.88 -5.62 8.29
C GLY A 53 -7.08 -4.71 8.03
N LEU A 54 -7.28 -4.20 6.80
CA LEU A 54 -8.51 -3.48 6.41
C LEU A 54 -9.71 -4.42 6.41
N GLU A 55 -9.47 -5.69 6.09
CA GLU A 55 -10.42 -6.79 6.24
C GLU A 55 -9.88 -7.79 7.25
N LYS A 56 -10.77 -8.44 8.01
CA LYS A 56 -10.41 -9.57 8.85
C LYS A 56 -10.76 -10.88 8.14
N PRO A 57 -9.90 -11.90 8.20
CA PRO A 57 -10.25 -13.21 7.67
C PRO A 57 -11.44 -13.80 8.44
N THR A 58 -12.24 -14.63 7.76
CA THR A 58 -13.28 -15.44 8.39
C THR A 58 -12.65 -16.66 9.08
N VAL A 59 -11.61 -17.22 8.45
CA VAL A 59 -10.82 -18.36 8.97
C VAL A 59 -9.35 -18.12 8.63
N GLY A 60 -8.46 -18.66 9.43
CA GLY A 60 -7.01 -18.60 9.23
C GLY A 60 -6.35 -17.38 9.85
N SER A 61 -5.05 -17.20 9.60
CA SER A 61 -4.25 -16.12 10.19
C SER A 61 -3.28 -15.49 9.19
N VAL A 62 -3.08 -14.19 9.33
CA VAL A 62 -2.08 -13.38 8.62
C VAL A 62 -1.01 -12.95 9.60
N THR A 63 0.23 -13.35 9.36
CA THR A 63 1.38 -12.96 10.19
C THR A 63 2.38 -12.18 9.33
N ILE A 64 2.81 -11.01 9.80
CA ILE A 64 3.83 -10.19 9.16
C ILE A 64 4.94 -9.92 10.17
N ASN A 65 6.17 -10.30 9.83
CA ASN A 65 7.34 -10.20 10.71
C ASN A 65 7.10 -10.75 12.13
N GLY A 66 6.38 -11.88 12.22
CA GLY A 66 6.03 -12.53 13.50
C GLY A 66 4.83 -11.94 14.22
N HIS A 67 4.23 -10.84 13.73
CA HIS A 67 3.05 -10.21 14.33
C HIS A 67 1.76 -10.69 13.65
N ASP A 68 0.81 -11.21 14.41
CA ASP A 68 -0.51 -11.59 13.90
C ASP A 68 -1.38 -10.36 13.63
N ILE A 69 -1.59 -10.07 12.35
CA ILE A 69 -2.43 -8.95 11.87
C ILE A 69 -3.92 -9.28 11.99
N SER A 70 -4.28 -10.57 11.89
CA SER A 70 -5.68 -11.02 11.94
C SER A 70 -6.31 -10.78 13.31
N ALA A 71 -5.53 -10.98 14.37
CA ALA A 71 -5.95 -10.79 15.76
C ALA A 71 -5.75 -9.33 16.25
N ALA A 72 -4.93 -8.53 15.55
CA ALA A 72 -4.59 -7.18 15.95
C ALA A 72 -5.83 -6.26 15.97
N THR A 73 -5.93 -5.41 16.98
CA THR A 73 -7.00 -4.41 17.15
C THR A 73 -6.46 -3.13 17.77
N GLY A 74 -7.23 -2.03 17.68
CA GLY A 74 -6.88 -0.76 18.35
C GLY A 74 -5.46 -0.29 18.02
N GLU A 75 -4.68 -0.02 19.07
CA GLU A 75 -3.31 0.51 18.92
C GLU A 75 -2.35 -0.50 18.28
N SER A 76 -2.47 -1.79 18.58
CA SER A 76 -1.61 -2.83 17.97
C SER A 76 -1.79 -2.90 16.45
N LEU A 77 -3.02 -2.80 15.94
CA LEU A 77 -3.31 -2.74 14.51
C LEU A 77 -2.80 -1.43 13.90
N ARG A 78 -2.94 -0.31 14.61
CA ARG A 78 -2.43 0.99 14.16
C ARG A 78 -0.91 0.94 14.00
N GLN A 79 -0.18 0.39 14.96
CA GLN A 79 1.28 0.24 14.89
C GLN A 79 1.70 -0.70 13.75
N ALA A 80 1.02 -1.82 13.56
CA ALA A 80 1.27 -2.72 12.45
C ALA A 80 1.10 -2.00 11.09
N ARG A 81 0.05 -1.20 10.93
CA ARG A 81 -0.20 -0.43 9.69
C ARG A 81 0.83 0.66 9.41
N LEU A 82 1.58 1.14 10.39
CA LEU A 82 2.71 2.05 10.13
C LEU A 82 3.85 1.37 9.38
N LYS A 83 3.92 0.03 9.48
CA LYS A 83 4.94 -0.82 8.84
C LYS A 83 4.43 -1.53 7.59
N ILE A 84 3.14 -1.44 7.30
CA ILE A 84 2.50 -2.04 6.13
C ILE A 84 1.89 -0.91 5.32
N SER A 85 2.54 -0.50 4.26
CA SER A 85 2.04 0.57 3.39
C SER A 85 1.33 0.02 2.16
N MET A 86 0.46 0.84 1.57
CA MET A 86 -0.32 0.45 0.40
C MET A 86 -0.32 1.54 -0.67
N VAL A 87 -0.03 1.12 -1.90
CA VAL A 87 -0.22 1.90 -3.12
C VAL A 87 -1.55 1.48 -3.75
N PHE A 88 -2.42 2.44 -4.00
CA PHE A 88 -3.79 2.21 -4.46
C PHE A 88 -3.92 2.42 -5.97
N GLN A 89 -4.87 1.74 -6.59
CA GLN A 89 -5.24 1.87 -8.00
C GLN A 89 -5.62 3.31 -8.39
N HIS A 90 -6.38 4.01 -7.55
CA HIS A 90 -6.89 5.36 -7.80
C HIS A 90 -6.11 6.47 -7.08
N PHE A 91 -4.80 6.26 -6.85
CA PHE A 91 -3.86 7.20 -6.20
C PHE A 91 -4.25 7.60 -4.76
N ASN A 92 -5.52 7.79 -4.45
CA ASN A 92 -6.08 8.21 -3.16
C ASN A 92 -5.35 9.42 -2.55
N LEU A 93 -5.01 10.41 -3.39
CA LEU A 93 -4.35 11.64 -2.95
C LEU A 93 -5.34 12.58 -2.27
N LEU A 94 -4.83 13.36 -1.32
CA LEU A 94 -5.55 14.45 -0.69
C LEU A 94 -5.56 15.65 -1.64
N TRP A 95 -6.69 15.91 -2.29
CA TRP A 95 -6.83 16.89 -3.37
C TRP A 95 -6.57 18.34 -2.94
N SER A 96 -6.81 18.64 -1.66
CA SER A 96 -6.56 19.97 -1.05
C SER A 96 -5.14 20.15 -0.55
N ARG A 97 -4.25 19.17 -0.77
CA ARG A 97 -2.86 19.19 -0.32
C ARG A 97 -1.89 19.10 -1.49
N THR A 98 -0.75 19.75 -1.34
CA THR A 98 0.36 19.70 -2.30
C THR A 98 1.02 18.31 -2.33
N VAL A 99 1.95 18.09 -3.25
CA VAL A 99 2.81 16.91 -3.32
C VAL A 99 3.51 16.68 -1.98
N SER A 100 4.24 17.70 -1.48
CA SER A 100 4.95 17.61 -0.19
C SER A 100 4.02 17.27 0.96
N GLU A 101 2.85 17.88 1.02
CA GLU A 101 1.87 17.65 2.09
C GLU A 101 1.22 16.28 2.00
N ASN A 102 0.99 15.74 0.80
CA ASN A 102 0.51 14.38 0.60
C ASN A 102 1.51 13.34 1.13
N ILE A 103 2.81 13.53 0.82
CA ILE A 103 3.87 12.64 1.29
C ILE A 103 4.06 12.77 2.81
N ALA A 104 4.07 14.00 3.34
CA ALA A 104 4.22 14.28 4.76
C ALA A 104 3.10 13.67 5.62
N PHE A 105 1.91 13.50 5.07
CA PHE A 105 0.70 13.14 5.80
C PHE A 105 0.82 11.85 6.62
N SER A 106 1.39 10.79 6.03
CA SER A 106 1.59 9.52 6.73
C SER A 106 2.55 9.65 7.92
N MET A 107 3.59 10.46 7.80
CA MET A 107 4.54 10.73 8.88
C MET A 107 3.92 11.62 9.98
N GLN A 108 3.06 12.57 9.61
CA GLN A 108 2.31 13.40 10.56
C GLN A 108 1.39 12.53 11.44
N ILE A 109 0.65 11.57 10.82
CA ILE A 109 -0.19 10.61 11.55
C ILE A 109 0.66 9.72 12.47
N ALA A 110 1.88 9.37 12.06
CA ALA A 110 2.81 8.61 12.87
C ALA A 110 3.43 9.43 14.02
N GLY A 111 3.17 10.74 14.11
CA GLY A 111 3.72 11.61 15.15
C GLY A 111 5.19 11.97 14.96
N ALA A 112 5.73 11.88 13.75
CA ALA A 112 7.13 12.18 13.48
C ALA A 112 7.46 13.67 13.69
N PRO A 113 8.67 14.02 14.19
CA PRO A 113 9.11 15.41 14.34
C PRO A 113 9.14 16.16 13.00
N LYS A 114 8.77 17.44 13.00
CA LYS A 114 8.71 18.29 11.79
C LYS A 114 10.02 18.29 10.97
N ALA A 115 11.18 18.34 11.64
CA ALA A 115 12.49 18.32 10.98
C ALA A 115 12.71 17.01 10.21
N LYS A 116 12.36 15.86 10.80
CA LYS A 116 12.46 14.55 10.17
C LYS A 116 11.50 14.45 8.98
N ILE A 117 10.27 14.94 9.12
CA ILE A 117 9.29 14.99 8.02
C ILE A 117 9.86 15.78 6.84
N LYS A 118 10.37 17.00 7.07
CA LYS A 118 10.91 17.86 6.00
C LYS A 118 12.04 17.18 5.24
N ALA A 119 13.01 16.59 5.95
CA ALA A 119 14.14 15.90 5.32
C ALA A 119 13.68 14.69 4.49
N ARG A 120 12.80 13.83 5.07
CA ARG A 120 12.32 12.63 4.39
C ARG A 120 11.46 12.94 3.18
N VAL A 121 10.61 13.99 3.23
CA VAL A 121 9.79 14.42 2.11
C VAL A 121 10.66 14.86 0.94
N ALA A 122 11.72 15.65 1.19
CA ALA A 122 12.64 16.09 0.15
C ALA A 122 13.35 14.89 -0.53
N GLU A 123 13.85 13.95 0.27
CA GLU A 123 14.48 12.71 -0.21
C GLU A 123 13.51 11.89 -1.09
N LEU A 124 12.26 11.72 -0.66
CA LEU A 124 11.27 10.93 -1.40
C LEU A 124 10.80 11.62 -2.69
N ILE A 125 10.71 12.94 -2.71
CA ILE A 125 10.38 13.71 -3.92
C ILE A 125 11.47 13.51 -4.98
N ASP A 126 12.73 13.54 -4.56
CA ASP A 126 13.86 13.28 -5.46
C ASP A 126 13.85 11.82 -5.94
N LEU A 127 13.70 10.84 -5.03
CA LEU A 127 13.62 9.41 -5.34
C LEU A 127 12.59 9.09 -6.42
N VAL A 128 11.40 9.71 -6.35
CA VAL A 128 10.33 9.45 -7.32
C VAL A 128 10.37 10.39 -8.54
N GLY A 129 11.42 11.21 -8.68
CA GLY A 129 11.60 12.11 -9.83
C GLY A 129 10.57 13.22 -9.93
N LEU A 130 10.16 13.81 -8.79
CA LEU A 130 9.20 14.90 -8.71
C LEU A 130 9.81 16.22 -8.22
N THR A 131 11.14 16.37 -8.27
CA THR A 131 11.86 17.60 -7.93
C THR A 131 11.33 18.76 -8.77
N GLY A 132 11.01 19.90 -8.12
CA GLY A 132 10.37 21.06 -8.72
C GLY A 132 8.82 20.98 -8.77
N ARG A 133 8.22 19.93 -8.22
CA ARG A 133 6.76 19.75 -8.13
C ARG A 133 6.23 19.75 -6.69
N GLU A 134 7.05 20.13 -5.72
CA GLU A 134 6.79 20.07 -4.28
C GLU A 134 5.48 20.76 -3.88
N ASN A 135 5.20 21.89 -4.51
CA ASN A 135 4.04 22.75 -4.24
C ASN A 135 2.87 22.52 -5.21
N ALA A 136 2.99 21.58 -6.15
CA ALA A 136 1.91 21.28 -7.08
C ALA A 136 0.78 20.52 -6.36
N TYR A 137 -0.46 20.82 -6.75
CA TYR A 137 -1.66 20.08 -6.31
C TYR A 137 -1.93 18.88 -7.24
N PRO A 138 -2.66 17.84 -6.79
CA PRO A 138 -2.99 16.69 -7.61
C PRO A 138 -3.68 17.03 -8.95
N SER A 139 -4.46 18.12 -9.01
CA SER A 139 -5.09 18.59 -10.24
C SER A 139 -4.10 19.05 -11.32
N GLN A 140 -2.87 19.37 -10.93
CA GLN A 140 -1.79 19.87 -11.81
C GLN A 140 -0.84 18.75 -12.26
N LEU A 141 -1.11 17.50 -11.88
CA LEU A 141 -0.24 16.33 -12.11
C LEU A 141 -0.83 15.39 -13.15
N SER A 142 0.03 14.78 -13.96
CA SER A 142 -0.34 13.63 -14.81
C SER A 142 -0.70 12.39 -13.96
N GLY A 143 -1.30 11.38 -14.58
CA GLY A 143 -1.60 10.10 -13.93
C GLY A 143 -0.35 9.45 -13.30
N GLY A 144 0.74 9.36 -14.08
CA GLY A 144 2.02 8.82 -13.60
C GLY A 144 2.63 9.63 -12.46
N GLN A 145 2.56 10.98 -12.51
CA GLN A 145 3.01 11.83 -11.42
C GLN A 145 2.18 11.62 -10.14
N LYS A 146 0.86 11.49 -10.24
CA LYS A 146 -0.01 11.16 -9.10
C LYS A 146 0.37 9.82 -8.48
N GLN A 147 0.67 8.82 -9.32
CA GLN A 147 1.11 7.51 -8.84
C GLN A 147 2.45 7.59 -8.11
N ARG A 148 3.42 8.34 -8.62
CA ARG A 148 4.70 8.60 -7.96
C ARG A 148 4.53 9.28 -6.59
N VAL A 149 3.59 10.22 -6.46
CA VAL A 149 3.22 10.79 -5.15
C VAL A 149 2.64 9.74 -4.22
N GLY A 150 1.79 8.85 -4.71
CA GLY A 150 1.21 7.73 -3.96
C GLY A 150 2.29 6.78 -3.44
N ILE A 151 3.27 6.43 -4.27
CA ILE A 151 4.43 5.60 -3.90
C ILE A 151 5.29 6.31 -2.84
N ALA A 152 5.67 7.58 -3.07
CA ALA A 152 6.45 8.34 -2.11
C ALA A 152 5.76 8.43 -0.73
N ARG A 153 4.44 8.68 -0.71
CA ARG A 153 3.65 8.68 0.52
C ARG A 153 3.66 7.31 1.22
N ALA A 154 3.57 6.23 0.46
CA ALA A 154 3.62 4.88 1.01
C ALA A 154 4.98 4.57 1.64
N LEU A 155 6.07 5.07 1.07
CA LEU A 155 7.45 4.87 1.56
C LEU A 155 7.83 5.77 2.75
N ALA A 156 7.02 6.78 3.07
CA ALA A 156 7.41 7.83 4.00
C ALA A 156 7.76 7.33 5.41
N ASN A 157 7.09 6.29 5.89
CA ASN A 157 7.33 5.69 7.21
C ASN A 157 8.33 4.51 7.19
N ASN A 158 9.09 4.30 6.12
CA ASN A 158 9.98 3.15 5.94
C ASN A 158 9.22 1.84 6.24
N PRO A 159 8.25 1.46 5.43
CA PRO A 159 7.47 0.25 5.66
C PRO A 159 8.32 -1.00 5.47
N ASP A 160 7.97 -2.07 6.20
CA ASP A 160 8.56 -3.39 6.03
C ASP A 160 7.88 -4.16 4.88
N VAL A 161 6.66 -3.74 4.52
CA VAL A 161 5.86 -4.34 3.44
C VAL A 161 5.19 -3.23 2.63
N LEU A 162 5.36 -3.29 1.31
CA LEU A 162 4.65 -2.45 0.35
C LEU A 162 3.64 -3.30 -0.42
N LEU A 163 2.36 -3.01 -0.23
CA LEU A 163 1.27 -3.65 -0.95
C LEU A 163 0.87 -2.79 -2.14
N CYS A 164 0.78 -3.37 -3.32
CA CYS A 164 0.36 -2.67 -4.54
C CYS A 164 -0.94 -3.29 -5.08
N ASP A 165 -2.05 -2.55 -5.02
CA ASP A 165 -3.34 -2.97 -5.56
C ASP A 165 -3.52 -2.31 -6.94
N GLU A 166 -3.19 -3.05 -8.00
CA GLU A 166 -3.28 -2.61 -9.40
C GLU A 166 -2.63 -1.23 -9.65
N ALA A 167 -1.44 -1.00 -9.07
CA ALA A 167 -0.75 0.30 -9.05
C ALA A 167 -0.47 0.91 -10.44
N THR A 168 -0.64 0.16 -11.51
CA THR A 168 -0.36 0.60 -12.90
C THR A 168 -1.58 0.53 -13.82
N SER A 169 -2.72 0.01 -13.37
CA SER A 169 -3.89 -0.25 -14.23
C SER A 169 -4.53 1.00 -14.85
N ALA A 170 -4.30 2.17 -14.26
CA ALA A 170 -4.81 3.46 -14.73
C ALA A 170 -3.77 4.27 -15.53
N LEU A 171 -2.64 3.65 -15.91
CA LEU A 171 -1.52 4.29 -16.58
C LEU A 171 -1.34 3.75 -18.01
N ASP A 172 -0.73 4.56 -18.87
CA ASP A 172 -0.27 4.11 -20.17
C ASP A 172 0.92 3.14 -20.07
N PRO A 173 1.21 2.34 -21.09
CA PRO A 173 2.26 1.31 -21.03
C PRO A 173 3.64 1.86 -20.65
N GLN A 174 4.05 2.99 -21.23
CA GLN A 174 5.38 3.56 -20.98
C GLN A 174 5.51 4.04 -19.52
N THR A 175 4.46 4.68 -18.98
CA THR A 175 4.42 5.08 -17.58
C THR A 175 4.39 3.87 -16.66
N THR A 176 3.70 2.79 -17.06
CA THR A 176 3.67 1.52 -16.33
C THR A 176 5.07 0.96 -16.14
N ASP A 177 5.86 0.85 -17.21
CA ASP A 177 7.25 0.35 -17.13
C ASP A 177 8.09 1.20 -16.17
N GLN A 178 8.01 2.53 -16.27
CA GLN A 178 8.71 3.43 -15.36
C GLN A 178 8.33 3.28 -13.89
N ILE A 179 7.07 2.96 -13.59
CA ILE A 179 6.61 2.71 -12.22
C ILE A 179 7.09 1.35 -11.72
N LEU A 180 7.12 0.33 -12.58
CA LEU A 180 7.63 -0.99 -12.23
C LEU A 180 9.15 -0.93 -11.96
N ASP A 181 9.92 -0.24 -12.81
CA ASP A 181 11.35 -0.01 -12.60
C ASP A 181 11.59 0.70 -11.26
N LEU A 182 10.85 1.77 -10.97
CA LEU A 182 10.93 2.46 -9.69
C LEU A 182 10.66 1.52 -8.50
N LEU A 183 9.68 0.63 -8.60
CA LEU A 183 9.37 -0.33 -7.54
C LEU A 183 10.46 -1.40 -7.39
N LEU A 184 11.14 -1.79 -8.47
CA LEU A 184 12.29 -2.68 -8.45
C LEU A 184 13.50 -2.02 -7.77
N ASP A 185 13.77 -0.75 -8.08
CA ASP A 185 14.89 0.02 -7.51
C ASP A 185 14.73 0.28 -6.00
N ILE A 186 13.50 0.29 -5.50
CA ILE A 186 13.19 0.53 -4.09
C ILE A 186 13.34 -0.75 -3.24
N ASN A 187 13.19 -1.93 -3.83
CA ASN A 187 13.23 -3.21 -3.13
C ASN A 187 14.68 -3.62 -2.84
#